data_3894b6f98005f3a75840bbf213d0cf4e
#
_entry.id   3894b6f98005f3a75840bbf213d0cf4e
#
_cell.length_a   1.000
_cell.length_b   1.000
_cell.length_c   1.000
_cell.angle_alpha   90.00
_cell.angle_beta   90.00
_cell.angle_gamma   90.00
#
_symmetry.space_group_name_H-M   'P 1'
#
loop_
_entity.id
_entity.type
_entity.pdbx_description
1 polymer ?
#
loop_
_entity_poly.entity_id
_entity_poly.type
_entity_poly.pdbx_seq_one_letter_code
_entity_poly.pdbx_strand_id
1 'polypeptide(L)'
;MKPSQRLYVATALDQDGPVALDTGQAHYLAHVLRLPVGAAVLLFNGRDGEWLAHLTQVGKKGAEAVCVEQTRAQTPVCDLDLLFAPVKGDRTDTIVEKATELGVARIRPVLTERTIVRKLNLERLRSRAAEASEQCGTLFVPEVFDAVSLMSPLDPKAEPRLILFADEAGDAMSVAEALADKPARVALLTGPEGGFTPAEREKLRASPLVRPVNLGPRILRADTATFAGLTLIQSTWGDWT
;
A
#
# COMPACT_ATOMS: atom_id res chain seq x y z
N MET A 1 -0.39 13.21 -27.45
CA MET A 1 -0.78 11.88 -26.96
C MET A 1 -0.40 11.85 -25.47
N LYS A 2 -1.31 11.55 -24.55
CA LYS A 2 -0.92 11.45 -23.12
C LYS A 2 0.11 10.32 -22.98
N PRO A 3 1.23 10.54 -22.26
CA PRO A 3 2.20 9.47 -22.02
C PRO A 3 1.48 8.35 -21.26
N SER A 4 1.66 7.12 -21.74
CA SER A 4 1.04 5.93 -21.14
C SER A 4 1.88 5.33 -20.01
N GLN A 5 3.14 5.75 -19.90
CA GLN A 5 4.09 5.18 -18.96
C GLN A 5 4.28 6.12 -17.76
N ARG A 6 4.04 5.60 -16.57
CA ARG A 6 4.30 6.24 -15.29
C ARG A 6 5.41 5.47 -14.56
N LEU A 7 6.31 6.19 -13.90
CA LEU A 7 7.42 5.60 -13.15
C LEU A 7 7.59 6.31 -11.80
N TYR A 8 7.76 5.52 -10.77
CA TYR A 8 8.17 6.01 -9.46
C TYR A 8 9.69 6.26 -9.44
N VAL A 9 10.11 7.42 -8.93
CA VAL A 9 11.52 7.76 -8.75
C VAL A 9 11.75 8.30 -7.34
N ALA A 10 12.92 8.05 -6.76
CA ALA A 10 13.25 8.55 -5.43
C ALA A 10 13.79 10.00 -5.46
N THR A 11 14.26 10.46 -6.62
CA THR A 11 14.86 11.78 -6.85
C THR A 11 13.80 12.88 -6.71
N ALA A 12 14.20 14.07 -6.29
CA ALA A 12 13.36 15.26 -6.34
C ALA A 12 12.96 15.59 -7.78
N LEU A 13 11.73 16.10 -7.93
CA LEU A 13 11.17 16.47 -9.22
C LEU A 13 10.89 17.96 -9.23
N ASP A 14 11.50 18.69 -10.14
CA ASP A 14 11.33 20.11 -10.38
C ASP A 14 11.45 20.42 -11.87
N GLN A 15 11.01 21.62 -12.27
CA GLN A 15 11.05 22.04 -13.66
C GLN A 15 12.51 22.10 -14.16
N ASP A 16 12.74 21.58 -15.34
CA ASP A 16 14.04 21.43 -15.99
C ASP A 16 15.05 20.57 -15.22
N GLY A 17 14.58 19.91 -14.12
CA GLY A 17 15.40 19.02 -13.30
C GLY A 17 15.73 17.71 -14.02
N PRO A 18 17.03 17.31 -14.05
CA PRO A 18 17.42 16.01 -14.58
C PRO A 18 17.11 14.89 -13.59
N VAL A 19 16.57 13.79 -14.09
CA VAL A 19 16.21 12.60 -13.32
C VAL A 19 16.91 11.38 -13.89
N ALA A 20 17.80 10.77 -13.10
CA ALA A 20 18.38 9.47 -13.43
C ALA A 20 17.38 8.36 -13.10
N LEU A 21 17.14 7.47 -14.04
CA LEU A 21 16.29 6.29 -13.88
C LEU A 21 17.14 5.09 -13.48
N ASP A 22 16.59 4.20 -12.65
CA ASP A 22 17.33 3.02 -12.24
C ASP A 22 17.54 2.02 -13.39
N THR A 23 18.38 1.01 -13.15
CA THR A 23 18.75 0.02 -14.18
C THR A 23 17.57 -0.81 -14.65
N GLY A 24 16.59 -1.11 -13.77
CA GLY A 24 15.35 -1.85 -14.11
C GLY A 24 14.46 -1.00 -14.99
N GLN A 25 14.25 0.26 -14.63
CA GLN A 25 13.50 1.25 -15.40
C GLN A 25 14.16 1.49 -16.77
N ALA A 26 15.48 1.69 -16.80
CA ALA A 26 16.22 1.87 -18.05
C ALA A 26 16.07 0.66 -18.99
N HIS A 27 16.19 -0.56 -18.45
CA HIS A 27 15.98 -1.79 -19.20
C HIS A 27 14.54 -1.89 -19.75
N TYR A 28 13.56 -1.60 -18.92
CA TYR A 28 12.15 -1.64 -19.28
C TYR A 28 11.83 -0.67 -20.41
N LEU A 29 12.27 0.59 -20.30
CA LEU A 29 12.05 1.62 -21.31
C LEU A 29 12.75 1.29 -22.64
N ALA A 30 14.02 0.82 -22.58
CA ALA A 30 14.83 0.56 -23.77
C ALA A 30 14.45 -0.75 -24.49
N HIS A 31 14.20 -1.83 -23.76
CA HIS A 31 14.11 -3.18 -24.32
C HIS A 31 12.68 -3.72 -24.39
N VAL A 32 11.82 -3.38 -23.41
CA VAL A 32 10.42 -3.82 -23.42
C VAL A 32 9.57 -2.83 -24.20
N LEU A 33 9.59 -1.55 -23.84
CA LEU A 33 8.79 -0.51 -24.49
C LEU A 33 9.46 0.08 -25.73
N ARG A 34 10.77 -0.04 -25.87
CA ARG A 34 11.57 0.46 -27.00
C ARG A 34 11.34 1.95 -27.26
N LEU A 35 11.27 2.74 -26.20
CA LEU A 35 11.05 4.16 -26.30
C LEU A 35 12.32 4.86 -26.82
N PRO A 36 12.19 5.81 -27.75
CA PRO A 36 13.32 6.62 -28.22
C PRO A 36 13.63 7.75 -27.25
N VAL A 37 14.81 8.35 -27.41
CA VAL A 37 15.12 9.67 -26.84
C VAL A 37 14.06 10.68 -27.30
N GLY A 38 13.64 11.56 -26.41
CA GLY A 38 12.52 12.50 -26.62
C GLY A 38 11.14 11.94 -26.31
N ALA A 39 11.01 10.63 -26.04
CA ALA A 39 9.72 10.07 -25.63
C ALA A 39 9.27 10.65 -24.28
N ALA A 40 7.96 10.87 -24.16
CA ALA A 40 7.35 11.40 -22.95
C ALA A 40 7.02 10.27 -21.95
N VAL A 41 7.33 10.49 -20.68
CA VAL A 41 6.97 9.65 -19.53
C VAL A 41 6.41 10.52 -18.41
N LEU A 42 5.66 9.92 -17.50
CA LEU A 42 5.22 10.58 -16.26
C LEU A 42 6.08 10.07 -15.10
N LEU A 43 6.58 10.98 -14.28
CA LEU A 43 7.38 10.68 -13.10
C LEU A 43 6.65 11.15 -11.84
N PHE A 44 6.72 10.39 -10.76
CA PHE A 44 6.19 10.78 -9.45
C PHE A 44 7.08 10.21 -8.32
N ASN A 45 7.05 10.85 -7.14
CA ASN A 45 7.92 10.46 -6.02
C ASN A 45 7.27 10.53 -4.63
N GLY A 46 5.98 10.79 -4.54
CA GLY A 46 5.26 10.88 -3.26
C GLY A 46 5.39 12.23 -2.55
N ARG A 47 6.05 13.23 -3.14
CA ARG A 47 6.31 14.54 -2.53
C ARG A 47 6.04 15.70 -3.48
N ASP A 48 6.50 15.58 -4.71
CA ASP A 48 6.56 16.67 -5.67
C ASP A 48 5.46 16.58 -6.72
N GLY A 49 4.48 15.67 -6.53
CA GLY A 49 3.40 15.43 -7.48
C GLY A 49 3.83 14.58 -8.68
N GLU A 50 3.10 14.71 -9.78
CA GLU A 50 3.37 14.02 -11.04
C GLU A 50 3.88 15.01 -12.08
N TRP A 51 4.95 14.63 -12.76
CA TRP A 51 5.63 15.46 -13.76
C TRP A 51 5.68 14.78 -15.11
N LEU A 52 5.34 15.51 -16.15
CA LEU A 52 5.70 15.15 -17.51
C LEU A 52 7.20 15.33 -17.69
N ALA A 53 7.88 14.30 -18.17
CA ALA A 53 9.31 14.34 -18.46
C ALA A 53 9.60 13.77 -19.84
N HIS A 54 10.67 14.23 -20.46
CA HIS A 54 11.17 13.70 -21.71
C HIS A 54 12.47 12.95 -21.51
N LEU A 55 12.58 11.75 -22.10
CA LEU A 55 13.79 10.96 -22.07
C LEU A 55 14.93 11.69 -22.81
N THR A 56 16.01 12.02 -22.12
CA THR A 56 17.22 12.62 -22.71
C THR A 56 18.24 11.56 -23.07
N GLN A 57 18.23 10.43 -22.35
CA GLN A 57 19.05 9.26 -22.64
C GLN A 57 18.22 8.00 -22.36
N VAL A 58 18.35 6.99 -23.23
CA VAL A 58 17.80 5.65 -23.01
C VAL A 58 18.63 4.60 -23.74
N GLY A 59 19.12 3.59 -23.01
CA GLY A 59 19.95 2.54 -23.62
C GLY A 59 20.75 1.73 -22.60
N LYS A 60 21.79 1.03 -23.09
CA LYS A 60 22.63 0.14 -22.27
C LYS A 60 23.38 0.83 -21.12
N LYS A 61 23.62 2.13 -21.22
CA LYS A 61 24.33 2.90 -20.19
C LYS A 61 23.44 3.48 -19.11
N GLY A 62 22.14 3.28 -19.21
CA GLY A 62 21.13 3.85 -18.32
C GLY A 62 20.05 4.61 -19.06
N ALA A 63 19.18 5.26 -18.31
CA ALA A 63 18.19 6.18 -18.84
C ALA A 63 18.14 7.43 -17.96
N GLU A 64 17.91 8.58 -18.62
CA GLU A 64 17.73 9.88 -17.98
C GLU A 64 16.53 10.59 -18.59
N ALA A 65 15.87 11.41 -17.80
CA ALA A 65 14.76 12.24 -18.25
C ALA A 65 14.91 13.65 -17.68
N VAL A 66 14.26 14.63 -18.32
CA VAL A 66 14.15 16.00 -17.81
C VAL A 66 12.68 16.32 -17.62
N CYS A 67 12.32 16.81 -16.43
CA CYS A 67 10.98 17.26 -16.11
C CYS A 67 10.64 18.54 -16.87
N VAL A 68 9.44 18.62 -17.42
CA VAL A 68 8.98 19.73 -18.25
C VAL A 68 7.82 20.47 -17.62
N GLU A 69 6.85 19.73 -17.07
CA GLU A 69 5.60 20.29 -16.57
C GLU A 69 5.07 19.44 -15.42
N GLN A 70 4.60 20.07 -14.34
CA GLN A 70 3.86 19.38 -13.30
C GLN A 70 2.42 19.13 -13.76
N THR A 71 2.08 17.86 -14.01
CA THR A 71 0.75 17.46 -14.50
C THR A 71 -0.28 17.34 -13.37
N ARG A 72 0.18 17.01 -12.16
CA ARG A 72 -0.65 16.89 -10.95
C ARG A 72 0.13 17.33 -9.72
N ALA A 73 -0.48 18.21 -8.90
CA ALA A 73 0.07 18.54 -7.59
C ALA A 73 0.00 17.33 -6.65
N GLN A 74 0.94 17.26 -5.69
CA GLN A 74 0.90 16.22 -4.65
C GLN A 74 -0.36 16.37 -3.79
N THR A 75 -1.07 15.28 -3.63
CA THR A 75 -2.23 15.19 -2.73
C THR A 75 -1.81 14.58 -1.38
N PRO A 76 -2.46 14.98 -0.27
CA PRO A 76 -2.27 14.31 1.01
C PRO A 76 -2.58 12.81 0.91
N VAL A 77 -1.81 12.01 1.62
CA VAL A 77 -2.04 10.56 1.73
C VAL A 77 -2.90 10.30 2.96
N CYS A 78 -3.96 9.52 2.79
CA CYS A 78 -4.80 9.06 3.90
C CYS A 78 -3.97 8.25 4.89
N ASP A 79 -4.04 8.55 6.20
CA ASP A 79 -3.24 7.85 7.22
C ASP A 79 -3.86 6.47 7.57
N LEU A 80 -3.90 5.60 6.56
CA LEU A 80 -4.42 4.24 6.60
C LEU A 80 -3.28 3.21 6.54
N ASP A 81 -3.20 2.35 7.54
CA ASP A 81 -2.27 1.21 7.57
C ASP A 81 -3.00 -0.10 7.27
N LEU A 82 -2.33 -1.01 6.62
CA LEU A 82 -2.72 -2.41 6.56
C LEU A 82 -1.82 -3.24 7.50
N LEU A 83 -2.42 -3.83 8.53
CA LEU A 83 -1.84 -4.87 9.39
C LEU A 83 -2.39 -6.21 8.89
N PHE A 84 -1.56 -7.07 8.31
CA PHE A 84 -2.05 -8.33 7.77
C PHE A 84 -1.12 -9.48 8.10
N ALA A 85 -1.69 -10.65 8.35
CA ALA A 85 -0.89 -11.85 8.48
C ALA A 85 -0.52 -12.40 7.09
N PRO A 86 0.78 -12.61 6.79
CA PRO A 86 1.19 -13.15 5.50
C PRO A 86 0.57 -14.53 5.22
N VAL A 87 0.11 -14.72 3.98
CA VAL A 87 -0.55 -15.93 3.50
C VAL A 87 0.29 -16.68 2.47
N LYS A 88 -0.02 -17.94 2.19
CA LYS A 88 0.75 -18.77 1.26
C LYS A 88 0.58 -18.36 -0.20
N GLY A 89 1.61 -18.67 -0.99
CA GLY A 89 1.64 -18.47 -2.44
C GLY A 89 1.69 -17.00 -2.83
N ASP A 90 1.19 -16.70 -4.02
CA ASP A 90 1.21 -15.34 -4.58
C ASP A 90 0.16 -14.41 -3.95
N ARG A 91 -0.65 -14.91 -3.01
CA ARG A 91 -1.70 -14.10 -2.35
C ARG A 91 -1.14 -12.96 -1.49
N THR A 92 0.04 -13.14 -0.88
CA THR A 92 0.71 -12.03 -0.17
C THR A 92 1.08 -10.90 -1.14
N ASP A 93 1.56 -11.21 -2.34
CA ASP A 93 1.86 -10.22 -3.37
C ASP A 93 0.58 -9.52 -3.84
N THR A 94 -0.49 -10.29 -4.06
CA THR A 94 -1.81 -9.75 -4.43
C THR A 94 -2.38 -8.85 -3.33
N ILE A 95 -2.19 -9.19 -2.05
CA ILE A 95 -2.60 -8.31 -0.93
C ILE A 95 -1.84 -6.99 -1.00
N VAL A 96 -0.53 -7.00 -1.20
CA VAL A 96 0.28 -5.78 -1.31
C VAL A 96 -0.14 -4.94 -2.52
N GLU A 97 -0.32 -5.57 -3.68
CA GLU A 97 -0.80 -4.91 -4.90
C GLU A 97 -2.15 -4.22 -4.67
N LYS A 98 -3.16 -4.96 -4.21
CA LYS A 98 -4.52 -4.42 -4.02
C LYS A 98 -4.62 -3.44 -2.85
N ALA A 99 -3.83 -3.61 -1.79
CA ALA A 99 -3.73 -2.63 -0.71
C ALA A 99 -3.18 -1.29 -1.22
N THR A 100 -2.20 -1.34 -2.13
CA THR A 100 -1.67 -0.14 -2.79
C THR A 100 -2.74 0.54 -3.64
N GLU A 101 -3.44 -0.20 -4.49
CA GLU A 101 -4.55 0.30 -5.31
C GLU A 101 -5.69 0.90 -4.46
N LEU A 102 -5.91 0.34 -3.27
CA LEU A 102 -6.89 0.81 -2.29
C LEU A 102 -6.35 1.91 -1.35
N GLY A 103 -5.20 2.51 -1.67
CA GLY A 103 -4.73 3.75 -1.06
C GLY A 103 -4.18 3.64 0.35
N VAL A 104 -3.65 2.49 0.79
CA VAL A 104 -2.99 2.40 2.09
C VAL A 104 -1.65 3.14 2.07
N ALA A 105 -1.34 3.87 3.14
CA ALA A 105 -0.06 4.57 3.29
C ALA A 105 1.08 3.63 3.68
N ARG A 106 0.79 2.62 4.50
CA ARG A 106 1.79 1.70 5.06
C ARG A 106 1.25 0.28 5.11
N ILE A 107 2.12 -0.67 4.72
CA ILE A 107 1.84 -2.11 4.72
C ILE A 107 2.74 -2.75 5.78
N ARG A 108 2.13 -3.27 6.84
CA ARG A 108 2.80 -3.81 8.03
C ARG A 108 2.43 -5.27 8.24
N PRO A 109 3.25 -6.22 7.78
CA PRO A 109 3.02 -7.62 8.04
C PRO A 109 3.08 -7.92 9.54
N VAL A 110 2.12 -8.71 10.05
CA VAL A 110 2.08 -9.14 11.46
C VAL A 110 2.10 -10.67 11.58
N LEU A 111 2.87 -11.18 12.53
CA LEU A 111 2.99 -12.61 12.77
C LEU A 111 2.07 -13.02 13.92
N THR A 112 1.03 -13.80 13.60
CA THR A 112 0.15 -14.46 14.56
C THR A 112 0.68 -15.84 14.91
N GLU A 113 0.11 -16.49 15.91
CA GLU A 113 0.45 -17.88 16.27
C GLU A 113 0.21 -18.83 15.09
N ARG A 114 -0.85 -18.59 14.30
CA ARG A 114 -1.25 -19.42 13.16
C ARG A 114 -0.69 -18.95 11.81
N THR A 115 0.18 -17.94 11.79
CA THR A 115 0.87 -17.52 10.57
C THR A 115 1.88 -18.57 10.14
N ILE A 116 1.72 -19.09 8.93
CA ILE A 116 2.61 -20.11 8.36
C ILE A 116 3.81 -19.46 7.67
N VAL A 117 3.58 -18.39 6.92
CA VAL A 117 4.62 -17.67 6.17
C VAL A 117 5.29 -16.65 7.09
N ARG A 118 6.49 -16.99 7.60
CA ARG A 118 7.22 -16.14 8.56
C ARG A 118 8.38 -15.35 7.96
N LYS A 119 8.80 -15.71 6.74
CA LYS A 119 9.86 -14.99 6.02
C LYS A 119 9.27 -14.37 4.75
N LEU A 120 9.46 -13.09 4.60
CA LEU A 120 9.00 -12.32 3.46
C LEU A 120 10.21 -11.82 2.64
N ASN A 121 10.06 -11.81 1.33
CA ASN A 121 10.97 -11.10 0.45
C ASN A 121 10.49 -9.65 0.34
N LEU A 122 11.00 -8.77 1.19
CA LEU A 122 10.58 -7.37 1.25
C LEU A 122 10.90 -6.59 -0.03
N GLU A 123 12.02 -6.91 -0.68
CA GLU A 123 12.37 -6.29 -1.95
C GLU A 123 11.30 -6.57 -3.01
N ARG A 124 10.86 -7.84 -3.13
CA ARG A 124 9.75 -8.22 -4.01
C ARG A 124 8.45 -7.50 -3.66
N LEU A 125 8.12 -7.39 -2.38
CA LEU A 125 6.88 -6.71 -1.95
C LEU A 125 6.93 -5.20 -2.23
N ARG A 126 8.09 -4.55 -2.01
CA ARG A 126 8.31 -3.15 -2.34
C ARG A 126 8.23 -2.90 -3.85
N SER A 127 8.81 -3.77 -4.67
CA SER A 127 8.67 -3.72 -6.13
C SER A 127 7.21 -3.85 -6.53
N ARG A 128 6.46 -4.79 -5.94
CA ARG A 128 5.04 -4.97 -6.21
C ARG A 128 4.21 -3.74 -5.86
N ALA A 129 4.50 -3.09 -4.74
CA ALA A 129 3.85 -1.84 -4.34
C ALA A 129 4.16 -0.69 -5.33
N ALA A 130 5.41 -0.56 -5.77
CA ALA A 130 5.80 0.44 -6.76
C ALA A 130 5.09 0.22 -8.10
N GLU A 131 5.11 -1.01 -8.63
CA GLU A 131 4.41 -1.39 -9.86
C GLU A 131 2.90 -1.09 -9.78
N ALA A 132 2.25 -1.42 -8.66
CA ALA A 132 0.84 -1.13 -8.44
C ALA A 132 0.57 0.38 -8.40
N SER A 133 1.44 1.18 -7.77
CA SER A 133 1.34 2.65 -7.73
C SER A 133 1.48 3.27 -9.13
N GLU A 134 2.39 2.74 -9.95
CA GLU A 134 2.56 3.17 -11.34
C GLU A 134 1.29 2.91 -12.17
N GLN A 135 0.61 1.79 -11.94
CA GLN A 135 -0.57 1.39 -12.70
C GLN A 135 -1.86 2.07 -12.22
N CYS A 136 -2.09 2.18 -10.91
CA CYS A 136 -3.36 2.69 -10.39
C CYS A 136 -3.47 4.22 -10.40
N GLY A 137 -2.37 4.93 -10.67
CA GLY A 137 -2.39 6.39 -10.76
C GLY A 137 -2.25 7.14 -9.44
N THR A 138 -1.95 6.48 -8.33
CA THR A 138 -1.60 7.15 -7.08
C THR A 138 -0.27 7.90 -7.22
N LEU A 139 -0.06 8.93 -6.39
CA LEU A 139 1.14 9.78 -6.43
C LEU A 139 2.19 9.36 -5.39
N PHE A 140 2.00 8.27 -4.70
CA PHE A 140 2.92 7.74 -3.70
C PHE A 140 3.04 6.22 -3.81
N VAL A 141 4.06 5.67 -3.19
CA VAL A 141 4.23 4.22 -3.00
C VAL A 141 4.11 3.94 -1.51
N PRO A 142 3.23 3.02 -1.07
CA PRO A 142 3.12 2.69 0.35
C PRO A 142 4.42 2.11 0.88
N GLU A 143 4.77 2.48 2.12
CA GLU A 143 5.93 1.92 2.78
C GLU A 143 5.65 0.49 3.24
N VAL A 144 6.51 -0.45 2.86
CA VAL A 144 6.42 -1.86 3.25
C VAL A 144 7.44 -2.15 4.34
N PHE A 145 6.93 -2.50 5.53
CA PHE A 145 7.71 -2.76 6.73
C PHE A 145 8.10 -4.22 6.89
N ASP A 146 9.09 -4.47 7.74
CA ASP A 146 9.40 -5.80 8.22
C ASP A 146 8.24 -6.40 9.03
N ALA A 147 8.15 -7.73 9.03
CA ALA A 147 7.13 -8.42 9.82
C ALA A 147 7.43 -8.30 11.32
N VAL A 148 6.41 -7.93 12.10
CA VAL A 148 6.49 -7.81 13.55
C VAL A 148 5.50 -8.76 14.24
N SER A 149 5.63 -8.92 15.57
CA SER A 149 4.63 -9.65 16.35
C SER A 149 3.26 -8.97 16.24
N LEU A 150 2.18 -9.76 16.24
CA LEU A 150 0.79 -9.26 16.25
C LEU A 150 0.54 -8.20 17.33
N MET A 151 1.18 -8.31 18.48
CA MET A 151 0.97 -7.38 19.61
C MET A 151 1.80 -6.08 19.50
N SER A 152 2.78 -6.00 18.59
CA SER A 152 3.63 -4.81 18.45
C SER A 152 2.87 -3.51 18.13
N PRO A 153 1.84 -3.51 17.27
CA PRO A 153 1.05 -2.32 16.99
C PRO A 153 0.23 -1.82 18.20
N LEU A 154 0.07 -2.65 19.24
CA LEU A 154 -0.64 -2.32 20.49
C LEU A 154 0.30 -1.79 21.58
N ASP A 155 1.62 -1.74 21.33
CA ASP A 155 2.58 -1.20 22.29
C ASP A 155 2.24 0.28 22.54
N PRO A 156 2.12 0.73 23.82
CA PRO A 156 1.90 2.14 24.14
C PRO A 156 2.97 3.11 23.64
N LYS A 157 4.14 2.59 23.26
CA LYS A 157 5.22 3.36 22.63
C LYS A 157 5.04 3.49 21.12
N ALA A 158 4.18 2.69 20.50
CA ALA A 158 3.84 2.82 19.10
C ALA A 158 2.99 4.07 18.87
N GLU A 159 3.02 4.59 17.67
CA GLU A 159 2.17 5.70 17.28
C GLU A 159 0.69 5.26 17.31
N PRO A 160 -0.16 5.87 18.20
CA PRO A 160 -1.51 5.38 18.40
C PRO A 160 -2.37 5.58 17.17
N ARG A 161 -3.10 4.53 16.78
CA ARG A 161 -4.10 4.54 15.72
C ARG A 161 -5.25 3.61 16.06
N LEU A 162 -6.42 3.89 15.55
CA LEU A 162 -7.55 2.98 15.66
C LEU A 162 -7.30 1.76 14.77
N ILE A 163 -7.34 0.57 15.34
CA ILE A 163 -7.19 -0.69 14.63
C ILE A 163 -8.57 -1.33 14.47
N LEU A 164 -9.05 -1.40 13.24
CA LEU A 164 -10.22 -2.16 12.88
C LEU A 164 -9.83 -3.63 12.71
N PHE A 165 -10.18 -4.43 13.68
CA PHE A 165 -9.88 -5.85 13.70
C PHE A 165 -10.99 -6.62 12.97
N ALA A 166 -10.70 -7.15 11.78
CA ALA A 166 -11.62 -7.99 11.03
C ALA A 166 -11.84 -9.30 11.79
N ASP A 167 -12.93 -9.35 12.57
CA ASP A 167 -13.30 -10.46 13.43
C ASP A 167 -14.58 -11.13 12.90
N GLU A 168 -14.49 -12.43 12.65
CA GLU A 168 -15.60 -13.25 12.20
C GLU A 168 -16.66 -13.57 13.28
N ALA A 169 -16.38 -13.17 14.54
CA ALA A 169 -17.33 -13.36 15.63
C ALA A 169 -18.56 -12.44 15.46
N GLY A 170 -19.76 -13.00 15.70
CA GLY A 170 -21.04 -12.39 15.36
C GLY A 170 -21.42 -11.14 16.14
N ASP A 171 -20.64 -10.72 17.14
CA ASP A 171 -20.87 -9.53 17.99
C ASP A 171 -20.02 -8.31 17.58
N ALA A 172 -19.35 -8.38 16.41
CA ALA A 172 -18.54 -7.28 15.88
C ALA A 172 -19.44 -6.24 15.19
N MET A 173 -19.10 -4.96 15.33
CA MET A 173 -19.85 -3.85 14.72
C MET A 173 -19.55 -3.70 13.23
N SER A 174 -20.33 -2.90 12.52
CA SER A 174 -20.02 -2.53 11.13
C SER A 174 -18.81 -1.58 11.08
N VAL A 175 -18.11 -1.54 9.93
CA VAL A 175 -17.01 -0.60 9.71
C VAL A 175 -17.47 0.86 9.83
N ALA A 176 -18.70 1.16 9.38
CA ALA A 176 -19.28 2.51 9.49
C ALA A 176 -19.49 2.95 10.93
N GLU A 177 -20.03 2.06 11.79
CA GLU A 177 -20.17 2.33 13.22
C GLU A 177 -18.79 2.52 13.89
N ALA A 178 -17.82 1.68 13.53
CA ALA A 178 -16.47 1.75 14.07
C ALA A 178 -15.72 3.05 13.70
N LEU A 179 -16.12 3.73 12.64
CA LEU A 179 -15.49 4.96 12.15
C LEU A 179 -16.34 6.22 12.39
N ALA A 180 -17.45 6.12 13.10
CA ALA A 180 -18.41 7.21 13.30
C ALA A 180 -17.78 8.45 13.99
N ASP A 181 -16.78 8.29 14.83
CA ASP A 181 -16.04 9.35 15.52
C ASP A 181 -14.89 9.97 14.69
N LYS A 182 -14.73 9.55 13.42
CA LYS A 182 -13.75 10.05 12.46
C LYS A 182 -12.32 10.13 13.04
N PRO A 183 -11.73 9.01 13.46
CA PRO A 183 -10.38 8.99 14.03
C PRO A 183 -9.36 9.54 13.03
N ALA A 184 -8.30 10.18 13.54
CA ALA A 184 -7.27 10.76 12.67
C ALA A 184 -6.42 9.72 11.92
N ARG A 185 -6.30 8.51 12.49
CA ARG A 185 -5.43 7.43 11.97
C ARG A 185 -6.13 6.09 12.13
N VAL A 186 -6.15 5.32 11.07
CA VAL A 186 -6.83 4.02 11.03
C VAL A 186 -5.86 2.94 10.55
N ALA A 187 -6.03 1.73 11.05
CA ALA A 187 -5.44 0.53 10.50
C ALA A 187 -6.49 -0.56 10.34
N LEU A 188 -6.41 -1.34 9.29
CA LEU A 188 -7.14 -2.60 9.14
C LEU A 188 -6.24 -3.74 9.59
N LEU A 189 -6.73 -4.61 10.48
CA LEU A 189 -6.06 -5.85 10.86
C LEU A 189 -6.80 -7.05 10.30
N THR A 190 -6.11 -7.86 9.48
CA THR A 190 -6.64 -9.11 8.92
C THR A 190 -5.75 -10.31 9.29
N GLY A 191 -6.37 -11.45 9.59
CA GLY A 191 -5.70 -12.67 10.01
C GLY A 191 -5.24 -13.56 8.86
N PRO A 192 -4.49 -14.64 9.20
CA PRO A 192 -4.12 -15.68 8.23
C PRO A 192 -5.30 -16.63 7.96
N GLU A 193 -5.12 -17.60 7.05
CA GLU A 193 -6.14 -18.60 6.72
C GLU A 193 -6.62 -19.41 7.94
N GLY A 194 -5.77 -19.59 8.94
CA GLY A 194 -6.11 -20.28 10.20
C GLY A 194 -6.81 -19.39 11.23
N GLY A 195 -7.04 -18.10 10.91
CA GLY A 195 -7.62 -17.12 11.84
C GLY A 195 -6.72 -16.82 13.05
N PHE A 196 -7.29 -16.19 14.05
CA PHE A 196 -6.64 -15.87 15.33
C PHE A 196 -6.94 -16.94 16.37
N THR A 197 -6.01 -17.17 17.31
CA THR A 197 -6.29 -18.03 18.49
C THR A 197 -7.27 -17.31 19.44
N PRO A 198 -7.98 -18.04 20.31
CA PRO A 198 -8.83 -17.42 21.33
C PRO A 198 -8.07 -16.41 22.21
N ALA A 199 -6.83 -16.74 22.59
CA ALA A 199 -5.98 -15.86 23.41
C ALA A 199 -5.56 -14.57 22.67
N GLU A 200 -5.26 -14.66 21.37
CA GLU A 200 -4.96 -13.48 20.54
C GLU A 200 -6.20 -12.60 20.40
N ARG A 201 -7.36 -13.19 20.14
CA ARG A 201 -8.64 -12.49 20.01
C ARG A 201 -9.03 -11.76 21.30
N GLU A 202 -8.88 -12.41 22.44
CA GLU A 202 -9.14 -11.81 23.75
C GLU A 202 -8.24 -10.59 23.99
N LYS A 203 -6.93 -10.72 23.74
CA LYS A 203 -5.97 -9.61 23.87
C LYS A 203 -6.28 -8.43 22.93
N LEU A 204 -6.63 -8.72 21.68
CA LEU A 204 -7.02 -7.69 20.72
C LEU A 204 -8.28 -6.96 21.21
N ARG A 205 -9.32 -7.67 21.62
CA ARG A 205 -10.58 -7.09 22.10
C ARG A 205 -10.45 -6.32 23.40
N ALA A 206 -9.47 -6.66 24.25
CA ALA A 206 -9.19 -5.95 25.50
C ALA A 206 -8.47 -4.60 25.28
N SER A 207 -7.92 -4.36 24.11
CA SER A 207 -7.20 -3.12 23.81
C SER A 207 -8.16 -1.98 23.47
N PRO A 208 -8.02 -0.79 24.09
CA PRO A 208 -8.83 0.39 23.74
C PRO A 208 -8.53 0.94 22.34
N LEU A 209 -7.43 0.52 21.70
CA LEU A 209 -7.06 0.89 20.35
C LEU A 209 -7.72 0.01 19.28
N VAL A 210 -8.44 -1.05 19.68
CA VAL A 210 -8.99 -2.04 18.76
C VAL A 210 -10.52 -2.01 18.77
N ARG A 211 -11.11 -1.96 17.59
CA ARG A 211 -12.56 -2.15 17.40
C ARG A 211 -12.77 -3.38 16.51
N PRO A 212 -13.39 -4.44 17.04
CA PRO A 212 -13.79 -5.59 16.25
C PRO A 212 -14.83 -5.18 15.21
N VAL A 213 -14.59 -5.52 13.94
CA VAL A 213 -15.52 -5.23 12.84
C VAL A 213 -15.89 -6.48 12.06
N ASN A 214 -17.13 -6.58 11.63
CA ASN A 214 -17.57 -7.60 10.69
C ASN A 214 -17.50 -7.08 9.24
N LEU A 215 -17.20 -7.97 8.33
CA LEU A 215 -17.11 -7.69 6.88
C LEU A 215 -18.26 -8.38 6.10
N GLY A 216 -19.37 -8.64 6.78
CA GLY A 216 -20.56 -9.27 6.21
C GLY A 216 -20.82 -10.68 6.75
N PRO A 217 -21.89 -11.34 6.27
CA PRO A 217 -22.42 -12.57 6.89
C PRO A 217 -21.67 -13.85 6.49
N ARG A 218 -20.62 -13.77 5.73
CA ARG A 218 -19.85 -14.93 5.25
C ARG A 218 -18.42 -14.88 5.75
N ILE A 219 -17.85 -16.07 6.02
CA ILE A 219 -16.42 -16.19 6.28
C ILE A 219 -15.67 -15.89 4.98
N LEU A 220 -14.82 -14.86 5.00
CA LEU A 220 -14.00 -14.45 3.88
C LEU A 220 -12.59 -15.07 3.99
N ARG A 221 -11.96 -15.34 2.86
CA ARG A 221 -10.51 -15.62 2.85
C ARG A 221 -9.74 -14.38 3.23
N ALA A 222 -8.51 -14.55 3.73
CA ALA A 222 -7.67 -13.46 4.22
C ALA A 222 -7.48 -12.31 3.20
N ASP A 223 -7.22 -12.65 1.95
CA ASP A 223 -7.13 -11.69 0.85
C ASP A 223 -8.46 -10.97 0.60
N THR A 224 -9.56 -11.71 0.49
CA THR A 224 -10.91 -11.13 0.31
C THR A 224 -11.30 -10.24 1.50
N ALA A 225 -10.99 -10.67 2.74
CA ALA A 225 -11.25 -9.87 3.94
C ALA A 225 -10.46 -8.54 3.91
N THR A 226 -9.20 -8.60 3.45
CA THR A 226 -8.36 -7.40 3.30
C THR A 226 -8.98 -6.42 2.30
N PHE A 227 -9.36 -6.89 1.11
CA PHE A 227 -9.94 -6.01 0.08
C PHE A 227 -11.28 -5.44 0.50
N ALA A 228 -12.17 -6.28 1.04
CA ALA A 228 -13.47 -5.83 1.54
C ALA A 228 -13.33 -4.80 2.67
N GLY A 229 -12.46 -5.06 3.65
CA GLY A 229 -12.22 -4.16 4.77
C GLY A 229 -11.66 -2.81 4.32
N LEU A 230 -10.64 -2.81 3.46
CA LEU A 230 -10.06 -1.58 2.91
C LEU A 230 -11.08 -0.79 2.08
N THR A 231 -11.88 -1.46 1.24
CA THR A 231 -12.94 -0.79 0.46
C THR A 231 -13.97 -0.12 1.36
N LEU A 232 -14.42 -0.80 2.42
CA LEU A 232 -15.37 -0.24 3.38
C LEU A 232 -14.77 0.95 4.14
N ILE A 233 -13.49 0.89 4.52
CA ILE A 233 -12.80 2.00 5.19
C ILE A 233 -12.70 3.19 4.23
N GLN A 234 -12.24 3.00 3.00
CA GLN A 234 -12.07 4.07 2.02
C GLN A 234 -13.40 4.75 1.69
N SER A 235 -14.49 3.99 1.54
CA SER A 235 -15.82 4.52 1.25
C SER A 235 -16.50 5.22 2.43
N THR A 236 -16.01 5.04 3.67
CA THR A 236 -16.63 5.59 4.87
C THR A 236 -15.82 6.72 5.50
N TRP A 237 -14.50 6.64 5.41
CA TRP A 237 -13.57 7.51 6.14
C TRP A 237 -12.39 8.00 5.28
N GLY A 238 -12.01 7.27 4.24
CA GLY A 238 -10.83 7.52 3.44
C GLY A 238 -11.01 8.58 2.35
N ASP A 239 -10.26 8.45 1.26
CA ASP A 239 -10.20 9.40 0.16
C ASP A 239 -11.27 9.18 -0.94
N TRP A 240 -12.21 8.23 -0.72
CA TRP A 240 -13.37 8.02 -1.58
C TRP A 240 -14.63 8.76 -1.09
N THR A 241 -14.54 9.54 -0.01
CA THR A 241 -15.64 10.29 0.61
C THR A 241 -15.67 11.76 0.16
#